data_cc5b285193b7b2a405d5c3a38cc3919d
#
_entry.id   cc5b285193b7b2a405d5c3a38cc3919d
#
_cell.length_a   1.000
_cell.length_b   1.000
_cell.length_c   1.000
_cell.angle_alpha   90.00
_cell.angle_beta   90.00
_cell.angle_gamma   90.00
#
_symmetry.space_group_name_H-M   'P 1'
#
loop_
_entity.id
_entity.type
_entity.pdbx_description
1 polymer ?
#
loop_
_entity_poly.entity_id
_entity_poly.type
_entity_poly.pdbx_seq_one_letter_code
_entity_poly.pdbx_strand_id
1 'polypeptide(L)'
;MQLFFAEHLPDQGRLTLNDEESKHCKVLRKQIGDQIQLIDGQGHLATASISQIQPKFELEVLNKTYHAPPRAYAFHLYVAPTKQNDRIEWLLEKAIEAGLDSFTLIQTERSEKHSVKLERLHKVALSAIKQSHQWHLPKIHAMQPLKSIAMPNHALVAHCETDAQKLPF
;
A
#
# COMPACT_ATOMS: atom_id res chain seq x y z
N MET A 1 6.20 -2.66 -16.53
CA MET A 1 5.00 -1.91 -16.96
C MET A 1 4.58 -1.03 -15.81
N GLN A 2 4.10 0.19 -16.03
CA GLN A 2 3.91 1.17 -14.96
C GLN A 2 2.45 1.18 -14.52
N LEU A 3 2.22 1.11 -13.19
CA LEU A 3 0.90 1.10 -12.58
C LEU A 3 0.49 2.50 -12.11
N PHE A 4 -0.77 2.83 -12.28
CA PHE A 4 -1.42 4.02 -11.76
C PHE A 4 -2.49 3.63 -10.76
N PHE A 5 -2.89 4.55 -9.88
CA PHE A 5 -3.89 4.28 -8.86
C PHE A 5 -5.18 5.06 -9.12
N ALA A 6 -6.31 4.37 -8.97
CA ALA A 6 -7.64 4.98 -9.00
C ALA A 6 -8.51 4.40 -7.89
N GLU A 7 -8.92 5.22 -6.93
CA GLU A 7 -9.71 4.79 -5.77
C GLU A 7 -11.04 4.13 -6.16
N HIS A 8 -11.65 4.64 -7.24
CA HIS A 8 -12.88 4.08 -7.81
C HIS A 8 -12.63 3.66 -9.24
N LEU A 9 -12.57 2.36 -9.46
CA LEU A 9 -12.27 1.77 -10.74
C LEU A 9 -13.55 1.15 -11.34
N PRO A 10 -14.19 1.78 -12.35
CA PRO A 10 -15.37 1.23 -12.98
C PRO A 10 -15.03 -0.04 -13.76
N ASP A 11 -16.03 -0.89 -14.02
CA ASP A 11 -15.86 -2.09 -14.83
C ASP A 11 -15.57 -1.74 -16.30
N GLN A 12 -16.21 -0.69 -16.80
CA GLN A 12 -16.02 -0.10 -18.12
C GLN A 12 -16.40 1.39 -18.09
N GLY A 13 -15.98 2.13 -19.11
CA GLY A 13 -16.36 3.51 -19.32
C GLY A 13 -15.32 4.51 -18.81
N ARG A 14 -15.75 5.74 -18.58
CA ARG A 14 -14.84 6.87 -18.34
C ARG A 14 -14.38 6.96 -16.90
N LEU A 15 -13.12 7.30 -16.74
CA LEU A 15 -12.46 7.58 -15.48
C LEU A 15 -11.59 8.82 -15.61
N THR A 16 -11.67 9.74 -14.64
CA THR A 16 -10.77 10.90 -14.56
C THR A 16 -9.69 10.61 -13.52
N LEU A 17 -8.42 10.76 -13.91
CA LEU A 17 -7.30 10.62 -12.98
C LEU A 17 -7.25 11.80 -12.00
N ASN A 18 -6.84 11.51 -10.76
CA ASN A 18 -6.53 12.54 -9.77
C ASN A 18 -5.31 13.37 -10.21
N ASP A 19 -5.05 14.47 -9.49
CA ASP A 19 -3.99 15.41 -9.85
C ASP A 19 -2.58 14.81 -9.72
N GLU A 20 -2.36 13.88 -8.79
CA GLU A 20 -1.08 13.20 -8.57
C GLU A 20 -0.76 12.25 -9.74
N GLU A 21 -1.71 11.38 -10.10
CA GLU A 21 -1.54 10.45 -11.21
C GLU A 21 -1.53 11.18 -12.57
N SER A 22 -2.28 12.27 -12.71
CA SER A 22 -2.22 13.14 -13.89
C SER A 22 -0.85 13.78 -14.07
N LYS A 23 -0.21 14.24 -12.99
CA LYS A 23 1.18 14.73 -13.01
C LYS A 23 2.15 13.62 -13.41
N HIS A 24 1.94 12.41 -12.88
CA HIS A 24 2.75 11.25 -13.21
C HIS A 24 2.66 10.91 -14.71
N CYS A 25 1.45 10.90 -15.29
CA CYS A 25 1.26 10.73 -16.74
C CYS A 25 2.01 11.79 -17.56
N LYS A 26 2.00 13.06 -17.12
CA LYS A 26 2.74 14.15 -17.79
C LYS A 26 4.25 13.94 -17.75
N VAL A 27 4.81 13.57 -16.58
CA VAL A 27 6.24 13.26 -16.44
C VAL A 27 6.66 12.12 -17.39
N LEU A 28 5.80 11.13 -17.57
CA LEU A 28 6.02 10.01 -18.49
C LEU A 28 5.69 10.34 -19.95
N ARG A 29 5.28 11.57 -20.24
CA ARG A 29 4.93 12.04 -21.60
C ARG A 29 3.88 11.19 -22.28
N LYS A 30 2.89 10.70 -21.51
CA LYS A 30 1.78 9.92 -22.04
C LYS A 30 0.91 10.72 -23.00
N GLN A 31 0.44 10.05 -24.06
CA GLN A 31 -0.34 10.65 -25.15
C GLN A 31 -1.75 10.06 -25.21
N ILE A 32 -2.66 10.74 -25.93
CA ILE A 32 -3.98 10.19 -26.26
C ILE A 32 -3.79 8.90 -27.06
N GLY A 33 -4.54 7.85 -26.69
CA GLY A 33 -4.44 6.51 -27.27
C GLY A 33 -3.46 5.58 -26.55
N ASP A 34 -2.57 6.09 -25.70
CA ASP A 34 -1.70 5.24 -24.89
C ASP A 34 -2.52 4.39 -23.92
N GLN A 35 -2.15 3.14 -23.77
CA GLN A 35 -2.71 2.27 -22.75
C GLN A 35 -1.89 2.34 -21.46
N ILE A 36 -2.60 2.37 -20.34
CA ILE A 36 -2.04 2.34 -18.99
C ILE A 36 -2.75 1.28 -18.15
N GLN A 37 -2.10 0.82 -17.10
CA GLN A 37 -2.70 -0.07 -16.12
C GLN A 37 -3.03 0.68 -14.84
N LEU A 38 -4.19 0.34 -14.27
CA LEU A 38 -4.75 0.94 -13.07
C LEU A 38 -5.01 -0.14 -12.03
N ILE A 39 -4.77 0.21 -10.77
CA ILE A 39 -5.15 -0.59 -9.60
C ILE A 39 -5.98 0.26 -8.64
N ASP A 40 -6.86 -0.37 -7.87
CA ASP A 40 -7.67 0.29 -6.84
C ASP A 40 -7.24 -0.05 -5.39
N GLY A 41 -6.24 -0.93 -5.24
CA GLY A 41 -5.82 -1.42 -3.94
C GLY A 41 -6.79 -2.42 -3.29
N GLN A 42 -7.81 -2.86 -4.01
CA GLN A 42 -8.83 -3.83 -3.56
C GLN A 42 -8.76 -5.16 -4.33
N GLY A 43 -7.68 -5.36 -5.07
CA GLY A 43 -7.45 -6.56 -5.86
C GLY A 43 -7.82 -6.42 -7.34
N HIS A 44 -8.28 -5.26 -7.80
CA HIS A 44 -8.59 -5.06 -9.21
C HIS A 44 -7.41 -4.48 -9.98
N LEU A 45 -7.23 -5.00 -11.18
CA LEU A 45 -6.33 -4.49 -12.20
C LEU A 45 -7.17 -4.17 -13.44
N ALA A 46 -7.06 -2.95 -13.96
CA ALA A 46 -7.70 -2.56 -15.20
C ALA A 46 -6.70 -2.07 -16.24
N THR A 47 -7.03 -2.26 -17.49
CA THR A 47 -6.37 -1.61 -18.62
C THR A 47 -7.28 -0.51 -19.13
N ALA A 48 -6.72 0.68 -19.31
CA ALA A 48 -7.45 1.83 -19.83
C ALA A 48 -6.64 2.55 -20.91
N SER A 49 -7.33 3.16 -21.86
CA SER A 49 -6.76 4.02 -22.90
C SER A 49 -6.96 5.49 -22.53
N ILE A 50 -5.95 6.31 -22.74
CA ILE A 50 -6.06 7.76 -22.52
C ILE A 50 -6.90 8.36 -23.63
N SER A 51 -8.05 8.93 -23.25
CA SER A 51 -8.99 9.59 -24.18
C SER A 51 -8.82 11.11 -24.24
N GLN A 52 -8.32 11.72 -23.15
CA GLN A 52 -8.10 13.16 -23.04
C GLN A 52 -6.95 13.47 -22.09
N ILE A 53 -6.21 14.56 -22.33
CA ILE A 53 -5.07 14.99 -21.49
C ILE A 53 -5.26 16.38 -20.87
N GLN A 54 -6.23 17.16 -21.30
CA GLN A 54 -6.55 18.48 -20.78
C GLN A 54 -8.07 18.69 -20.67
N PRO A 55 -8.56 19.37 -19.62
CA PRO A 55 -7.81 19.95 -18.48
C PRO A 55 -7.27 18.90 -17.50
N LYS A 56 -7.84 17.69 -17.49
CA LYS A 56 -7.41 16.52 -16.70
C LYS A 56 -7.24 15.30 -17.62
N PHE A 57 -6.49 14.32 -17.17
CA PHE A 57 -6.41 13.03 -17.85
C PHE A 57 -7.73 12.28 -17.69
N GLU A 58 -8.40 12.02 -18.82
CA GLU A 58 -9.54 11.12 -18.88
C GLU A 58 -9.15 9.84 -19.57
N LEU A 59 -9.66 8.75 -19.06
CA LEU A 59 -9.38 7.40 -19.50
C LEU A 59 -10.67 6.71 -19.88
N GLU A 60 -10.59 5.82 -20.85
CA GLU A 60 -11.62 4.84 -21.16
C GLU A 60 -11.15 3.48 -20.64
N VAL A 61 -11.84 2.93 -19.65
CA VAL A 61 -11.54 1.62 -19.07
C VAL A 61 -12.01 0.54 -20.05
N LEU A 62 -11.06 -0.27 -20.53
CA LEU A 62 -11.27 -1.30 -21.55
C LEU A 62 -11.63 -2.65 -20.92
N ASN A 63 -10.96 -3.01 -19.86
CA ASN A 63 -11.21 -4.22 -19.07
C ASN A 63 -10.80 -4.04 -17.62
N LYS A 64 -11.40 -4.87 -16.75
CA LYS A 64 -11.05 -4.97 -15.33
C LYS A 64 -11.07 -6.43 -14.92
N THR A 65 -10.06 -6.84 -14.18
CA THR A 65 -9.91 -8.20 -13.63
C THR A 65 -9.71 -8.14 -12.12
N TYR A 66 -10.23 -9.13 -11.40
CA TYR A 66 -10.00 -9.28 -9.98
C TYR A 66 -8.92 -10.33 -9.73
N HIS A 67 -8.00 -10.02 -8.85
CA HIS A 67 -6.93 -10.89 -8.37
C HIS A 67 -7.11 -11.12 -6.89
N ALA A 68 -7.46 -12.34 -6.50
CA ALA A 68 -7.55 -12.72 -5.09
C ALA A 68 -6.18 -12.61 -4.40
N PRO A 69 -6.13 -12.39 -3.08
CA PRO A 69 -4.89 -12.46 -2.33
C PRO A 69 -4.18 -13.80 -2.58
N PRO A 70 -2.86 -13.81 -2.80
CA PRO A 70 -2.13 -15.03 -3.21
C PRO A 70 -1.95 -16.04 -2.07
N ARG A 71 -2.41 -15.71 -0.85
CA ARG A 71 -2.18 -16.52 0.35
C ARG A 71 -3.49 -16.82 1.08
N ALA A 72 -3.53 -17.97 1.73
CA ALA A 72 -4.63 -18.38 2.60
C ALA A 72 -4.58 -17.78 4.02
N TYR A 73 -3.50 -17.04 4.34
CA TYR A 73 -3.30 -16.38 5.63
C TYR A 73 -3.10 -14.88 5.45
N ALA A 74 -3.41 -14.09 6.47
CA ALA A 74 -3.13 -12.67 6.52
C ALA A 74 -1.85 -12.39 7.33
N PHE A 75 -1.03 -11.44 6.83
CA PHE A 75 0.17 -10.97 7.49
C PHE A 75 -0.09 -9.60 8.13
N HIS A 76 -0.08 -9.55 9.46
CA HIS A 76 -0.27 -8.34 10.25
C HIS A 76 1.02 -7.96 10.94
N LEU A 77 1.46 -6.71 10.78
CA LEU A 77 2.66 -6.20 11.42
C LEU A 77 2.30 -5.11 12.45
N TYR A 78 2.70 -5.36 13.69
CA TYR A 78 2.60 -4.42 14.81
C TYR A 78 3.98 -3.88 15.13
N VAL A 79 4.16 -2.55 15.11
CA VAL A 79 5.50 -1.97 15.27
C VAL A 79 5.47 -0.68 16.10
N ALA A 80 6.37 -0.60 17.08
CA ALA A 80 6.65 0.64 17.79
C ALA A 80 7.57 1.52 16.91
N PRO A 81 7.14 2.73 16.53
CA PRO A 81 7.93 3.56 15.64
C PRO A 81 9.20 4.06 16.34
N THR A 82 10.30 4.06 15.59
CA THR A 82 11.56 4.69 16.00
C THR A 82 11.47 6.21 15.86
N LYS A 83 12.45 6.95 16.40
CA LYS A 83 12.57 8.41 16.21
C LYS A 83 12.59 8.81 14.73
N GLN A 84 13.27 8.01 13.89
CA GLN A 84 13.48 8.28 12.47
C GLN A 84 12.29 7.78 11.65
N ASN A 85 11.62 8.70 10.95
CA ASN A 85 10.50 8.36 10.07
C ASN A 85 10.94 7.42 8.94
N ASP A 86 12.12 7.67 8.39
CA ASP A 86 12.64 6.93 7.23
C ASP A 86 12.70 5.42 7.47
N ARG A 87 13.02 5.01 8.71
CA ARG A 87 13.06 3.58 9.07
C ARG A 87 11.68 2.94 9.07
N ILE A 88 10.66 3.67 9.54
CA ILE A 88 9.27 3.18 9.53
C ILE A 88 8.73 3.14 8.11
N GLU A 89 9.04 4.16 7.30
CA GLU A 89 8.66 4.19 5.88
C GLU A 89 9.32 3.04 5.11
N TRP A 90 10.61 2.83 5.31
CA TRP A 90 11.35 1.72 4.72
C TRP A 90 10.81 0.35 5.15
N LEU A 91 10.54 0.17 6.46
CA LEU A 91 9.95 -1.08 6.97
C LEU A 91 8.59 -1.35 6.33
N LEU A 92 7.73 -0.33 6.24
CA LEU A 92 6.42 -0.44 5.60
C LEU A 92 6.57 -0.85 4.13
N GLU A 93 7.46 -0.20 3.38
CA GLU A 93 7.74 -0.53 1.99
C GLU A 93 8.15 -2.01 1.83
N LYS A 94 9.13 -2.48 2.62
CA LYS A 94 9.61 -3.87 2.53
C LYS A 94 8.58 -4.88 3.02
N ALA A 95 7.79 -4.55 4.03
CA ALA A 95 6.70 -5.40 4.46
C ALA A 95 5.61 -5.53 3.39
N ILE A 96 5.31 -4.46 2.66
CA ILE A 96 4.37 -4.49 1.52
C ILE A 96 4.92 -5.37 0.40
N GLU A 97 6.19 -5.24 0.04
CA GLU A 97 6.84 -6.12 -0.95
C GLU A 97 6.72 -7.61 -0.55
N ALA A 98 6.79 -7.90 0.75
CA ALA A 98 6.57 -9.25 1.29
C ALA A 98 5.08 -9.64 1.40
N GLY A 99 4.16 -8.73 1.04
CA GLY A 99 2.72 -8.98 1.00
C GLY A 99 2.00 -8.70 2.32
N LEU A 100 2.28 -7.60 2.96
CA LEU A 100 1.60 -7.13 4.17
C LEU A 100 0.11 -6.89 3.95
N ASP A 101 -0.75 -7.36 4.88
CA ASP A 101 -2.19 -7.10 4.86
C ASP A 101 -2.59 -5.96 5.82
N SER A 102 -1.89 -5.80 6.93
CA SER A 102 -2.10 -4.63 7.79
C SER A 102 -0.86 -4.20 8.56
N PHE A 103 -0.76 -2.89 8.77
CA PHE A 103 0.30 -2.22 9.50
C PHE A 103 -0.30 -1.42 10.65
N THR A 104 0.03 -1.81 11.88
CA THR A 104 -0.46 -1.15 13.08
C THR A 104 0.69 -0.55 13.88
N LEU A 105 0.65 0.76 14.07
CA LEU A 105 1.60 1.43 14.96
C LEU A 105 1.20 1.17 16.41
N ILE A 106 2.17 0.78 17.24
CA ILE A 106 1.94 0.53 18.67
C ILE A 106 2.76 1.48 19.54
N GLN A 107 2.18 1.84 20.66
CA GLN A 107 2.87 2.57 21.72
C GLN A 107 3.17 1.61 22.85
N THR A 108 4.46 1.47 23.19
CA THR A 108 4.96 0.74 24.36
C THR A 108 5.40 1.72 25.44
N GLU A 109 5.70 1.23 26.63
CA GLU A 109 6.16 2.07 27.76
C GLU A 109 7.47 2.81 27.45
N ARG A 110 8.32 2.24 26.59
CA ARG A 110 9.62 2.82 26.18
C ARG A 110 9.58 3.49 24.82
N SER A 111 8.39 3.70 24.23
CA SER A 111 8.27 4.36 22.95
C SER A 111 8.63 5.84 23.08
N GLU A 112 9.62 6.28 22.35
CA GLU A 112 10.05 7.69 22.30
C GLU A 112 9.16 8.54 21.37
N LYS A 113 8.46 7.92 20.44
CA LYS A 113 7.64 8.58 19.44
C LYS A 113 6.17 8.31 19.71
N HIS A 114 5.39 9.40 19.83
CA HIS A 114 3.98 9.35 20.19
C HIS A 114 3.03 9.63 19.02
N SER A 115 3.55 10.01 17.86
CA SER A 115 2.73 10.25 16.67
C SER A 115 3.49 10.00 15.37
N VAL A 116 2.78 9.54 14.35
CA VAL A 116 3.28 9.38 12.99
C VAL A 116 2.20 9.90 12.03
N LYS A 117 2.61 10.60 10.99
CA LYS A 117 1.68 11.13 9.96
C LYS A 117 1.17 9.98 9.09
N LEU A 118 -0.06 9.54 9.31
CA LEU A 118 -0.68 8.44 8.56
C LEU A 118 -0.76 8.72 7.06
N GLU A 119 -1.06 9.96 6.66
CA GLU A 119 -1.08 10.37 5.26
C GLU A 119 0.24 10.07 4.54
N ARG A 120 1.36 10.26 5.24
CA ARG A 120 2.68 9.94 4.67
C ARG A 120 2.86 8.44 4.48
N LEU A 121 2.44 7.63 5.45
CA LEU A 121 2.49 6.17 5.35
C LEU A 121 1.58 5.64 4.23
N HIS A 122 0.39 6.22 4.05
CA HIS A 122 -0.49 5.88 2.94
C HIS A 122 0.16 6.16 1.58
N LYS A 123 0.86 7.27 1.43
CA LYS A 123 1.61 7.58 0.19
C LYS A 123 2.74 6.58 -0.06
N VAL A 124 3.48 6.22 0.99
CA VAL A 124 4.52 5.17 0.89
C VAL A 124 3.90 3.84 0.46
N ALA A 125 2.77 3.46 1.06
CA ALA A 125 2.09 2.23 0.73
C ALA A 125 1.58 2.19 -0.72
N LEU A 126 0.98 3.28 -1.20
CA LEU A 126 0.56 3.40 -2.60
C LEU A 126 1.74 3.29 -3.57
N SER A 127 2.87 3.91 -3.25
CA SER A 127 4.10 3.79 -4.05
C SER A 127 4.61 2.35 -4.06
N ALA A 128 4.65 1.70 -2.89
CA ALA A 128 5.15 0.34 -2.73
C ALA A 128 4.32 -0.69 -3.49
N ILE A 129 2.97 -0.65 -3.42
CA ILE A 129 2.12 -1.59 -4.18
C ILE A 129 2.28 -1.38 -5.69
N LYS A 130 2.42 -0.14 -6.18
CA LYS A 130 2.66 0.13 -7.58
C LYS A 130 4.01 -0.42 -8.05
N GLN A 131 5.06 -0.27 -7.25
CA GLN A 131 6.41 -0.75 -7.58
C GLN A 131 6.50 -2.28 -7.51
N SER A 132 5.91 -2.91 -6.50
CA SER A 132 5.95 -4.36 -6.30
C SER A 132 4.91 -5.13 -7.11
N HIS A 133 4.10 -4.43 -7.92
CA HIS A 133 3.00 -5.02 -8.71
C HIS A 133 2.01 -5.82 -7.85
N GLN A 134 1.64 -5.26 -6.71
CA GLN A 134 0.62 -5.83 -5.86
C GLN A 134 -0.73 -5.10 -6.07
N TRP A 135 -1.81 -5.85 -5.93
CA TRP A 135 -3.15 -5.36 -6.22
C TRP A 135 -3.92 -4.95 -4.96
N HIS A 136 -3.42 -5.35 -3.78
CA HIS A 136 -4.06 -5.10 -2.49
C HIS A 136 -3.27 -4.08 -1.68
N LEU A 137 -3.93 -3.00 -1.28
CA LEU A 137 -3.36 -2.00 -0.39
C LEU A 137 -3.53 -2.46 1.05
N PRO A 138 -2.46 -2.53 1.86
CA PRO A 138 -2.57 -2.91 3.26
C PRO A 138 -3.34 -1.87 4.06
N LYS A 139 -4.07 -2.31 5.09
CA LYS A 139 -4.72 -1.42 6.04
C LYS A 139 -3.68 -0.81 6.98
N ILE A 140 -3.62 0.52 7.04
CA ILE A 140 -2.72 1.25 7.94
C ILE A 140 -3.54 1.81 9.09
N HIS A 141 -3.22 1.36 10.31
CA HIS A 141 -3.93 1.75 11.53
C HIS A 141 -3.15 2.82 12.30
N ALA A 142 -3.89 3.73 12.90
CA ALA A 142 -3.32 4.73 13.80
C ALA A 142 -2.62 4.05 14.99
N MET A 143 -1.73 4.82 15.64
CA MET A 143 -1.03 4.37 16.83
C MET A 143 -2.01 4.11 17.97
N GLN A 144 -1.85 2.96 18.62
CA GLN A 144 -2.63 2.54 19.78
C GLN A 144 -1.73 1.91 20.85
N PRO A 145 -2.10 1.98 22.13
CA PRO A 145 -1.34 1.35 23.19
C PRO A 145 -1.25 -0.17 22.99
N LEU A 146 -0.06 -0.75 23.18
CA LEU A 146 0.13 -2.21 23.07
C LEU A 146 -0.87 -2.99 23.96
N LYS A 147 -1.16 -2.47 25.16
CA LYS A 147 -2.10 -3.09 26.12
C LYS A 147 -3.56 -3.15 25.60
N SER A 148 -3.92 -2.36 24.60
CA SER A 148 -5.28 -2.37 24.01
C SER A 148 -5.44 -3.36 22.88
N ILE A 149 -4.37 -4.03 22.46
CA ILE A 149 -4.37 -4.94 21.31
C ILE A 149 -4.62 -6.37 21.80
N ALA A 150 -5.67 -6.99 21.30
CA ALA A 150 -5.89 -8.42 21.49
C ALA A 150 -4.91 -9.19 20.58
N MET A 151 -3.83 -9.70 21.16
CA MET A 151 -2.85 -10.48 20.41
C MET A 151 -3.41 -11.88 20.11
N PRO A 152 -3.31 -12.37 18.86
CA PRO A 152 -3.68 -13.74 18.54
C PRO A 152 -2.70 -14.75 19.16
N ASN A 153 -3.17 -15.95 19.45
CA ASN A 153 -2.37 -17.01 20.09
C ASN A 153 -1.11 -17.42 19.31
N HIS A 154 -1.07 -17.14 18.02
CA HIS A 154 0.06 -17.44 17.13
C HIS A 154 0.89 -16.17 16.77
N ALA A 155 0.77 -15.11 17.56
CA ALA A 155 1.59 -13.92 17.35
C ALA A 155 3.06 -14.22 17.65
N LEU A 156 3.95 -13.69 16.81
CA LEU A 156 5.38 -13.80 16.94
C LEU A 156 5.94 -12.45 17.40
N VAL A 157 6.88 -12.48 18.32
CA VAL A 157 7.54 -11.27 18.81
C VAL A 157 9.00 -11.31 18.40
N ALA A 158 9.43 -10.31 17.62
CA ALA A 158 10.85 -10.15 17.33
C ALA A 158 11.54 -9.45 18.50
N HIS A 159 12.50 -10.13 19.13
CA HIS A 159 13.32 -9.58 20.22
C HIS A 159 14.75 -10.14 20.16
N CYS A 160 15.66 -9.50 20.88
CA CYS A 160 17.11 -9.81 20.83
C CYS A 160 17.61 -10.68 22.01
N GLU A 161 16.72 -11.28 22.79
CA GLU A 161 17.13 -12.16 23.89
C GLU A 161 17.62 -13.51 23.37
N THR A 162 18.68 -14.03 24.02
CA THR A 162 19.39 -15.23 23.56
C THR A 162 18.60 -16.52 23.74
N ASP A 163 17.64 -16.55 24.68
CA ASP A 163 16.82 -17.73 25.00
C ASP A 163 15.53 -17.80 24.17
N ALA A 164 15.39 -16.93 23.18
CA ALA A 164 14.25 -16.93 22.30
C ALA A 164 14.22 -18.18 21.40
N GLN A 165 13.07 -18.80 21.30
CA GLN A 165 12.85 -19.84 20.30
C GLN A 165 13.02 -19.24 18.89
N LYS A 166 14.03 -19.68 18.16
CA LYS A 166 14.23 -19.27 16.76
C LYS A 166 13.23 -20.01 15.87
N LEU A 167 12.58 -19.25 15.01
CA LEU A 167 11.78 -19.87 13.95
C LEU A 167 12.71 -20.61 12.98
N PRO A 168 12.34 -21.79 12.50
CA PRO A 168 13.05 -22.44 11.41
C PRO A 168 12.87 -21.58 10.14
N PHE A 169 13.96 -21.32 9.44
CA PHE A 169 13.95 -20.70 8.11
C PHE A 169 13.61 -21.74 7.07
#